data_e1bde5c01a4f064ac79c2129feb1d764
#
_entry.id   e1bde5c01a4f064ac79c2129feb1d764
#
_cell.length_a   1.000
_cell.length_b   1.000
_cell.length_c   1.000
_cell.angle_alpha   90.00
_cell.angle_beta   90.00
_cell.angle_gamma   90.00
#
_symmetry.space_group_name_H-M   'P 1'
#
loop_
_entity.id
_entity.type
_entity.pdbx_description
1 polymer ?
#
loop_
_entity_poly.entity_id
_entity_poly.type
_entity_poly.pdbx_seq_one_letter_code
_entity_poly.pdbx_strand_id
1 'polypeptide(L)'
;MELKGNKYGTHRVIEPKGVLTQAAWKIDNDMTKHYSNEIICDVISLNIDSASFTQIEEACGGDEQKIGEMIMGIVAERGKQQNPVTGSGGMFIGKVAYIGEDLKDRDLKVGDKIASLVSLSLTPLKIEKILAIHKDIDRVDIIGQAVLFESGIFASIAGNS
;
A
#
# COMPACT_ATOMS: atom_id res chain seq x y z
N MET A 1 -6.52 20.93 7.98
CA MET A 1 -7.74 20.95 7.15
C MET A 1 -7.78 19.72 6.25
N GLU A 2 -8.89 18.99 6.27
CA GLU A 2 -9.04 17.83 5.39
C GLU A 2 -9.37 18.24 3.97
N LEU A 3 -8.83 17.49 3.02
CA LEU A 3 -9.14 17.64 1.61
C LEU A 3 -10.29 16.70 1.26
N LYS A 4 -10.91 16.94 0.11
CA LYS A 4 -11.97 16.07 -0.40
C LYS A 4 -11.42 15.23 -1.54
N GLY A 5 -11.75 13.93 -1.54
CA GLY A 5 -11.29 13.02 -2.56
C GLY A 5 -12.43 12.23 -3.20
N ASN A 6 -12.07 11.45 -4.21
CA ASN A 6 -12.99 10.54 -4.88
C ASN A 6 -13.00 9.21 -4.12
N LYS A 7 -14.15 8.53 -4.07
CA LYS A 7 -14.27 7.27 -3.32
C LYS A 7 -13.40 6.14 -3.86
N TYR A 8 -13.01 6.22 -5.14
CA TYR A 8 -12.14 5.23 -5.78
C TYR A 8 -10.68 5.65 -5.82
N GLY A 9 -10.33 6.81 -5.23
CA GLY A 9 -8.94 7.25 -5.14
C GLY A 9 -8.40 7.97 -6.36
N THR A 10 -9.24 8.34 -7.33
CA THR A 10 -8.77 8.99 -8.57
C THR A 10 -8.10 10.33 -8.32
N HIS A 11 -8.40 10.98 -7.19
CA HIS A 11 -7.76 12.23 -6.81
C HIS A 11 -6.26 12.08 -6.54
N ARG A 12 -5.78 10.87 -6.32
CA ARG A 12 -4.36 10.60 -6.12
C ARG A 12 -3.64 10.14 -7.38
N VAL A 13 -4.35 9.99 -8.50
CA VAL A 13 -3.72 9.59 -9.76
C VAL A 13 -2.90 10.74 -10.33
N ILE A 14 -1.62 10.49 -10.57
CA ILE A 14 -0.71 11.47 -11.16
C ILE A 14 -0.58 11.23 -12.65
N GLU A 15 -0.39 9.96 -13.08
CA GLU A 15 -0.05 9.65 -14.46
C GLU A 15 -0.53 8.25 -14.84
N PRO A 16 -1.29 8.11 -15.94
CA PRO A 16 -1.98 9.16 -16.67
C PRO A 16 -3.25 9.60 -15.94
N LYS A 17 -3.57 10.89 -15.99
CA LYS A 17 -4.79 11.39 -15.36
C LYS A 17 -6.02 10.83 -16.05
N GLY A 18 -7.10 10.65 -15.27
CA GLY A 18 -8.38 10.19 -15.80
C GLY A 18 -8.58 8.68 -15.74
N VAL A 19 -7.61 7.92 -15.20
CA VAL A 19 -7.76 6.47 -15.02
C VAL A 19 -7.92 6.14 -13.55
N LEU A 20 -8.33 4.90 -13.25
CA LEU A 20 -8.38 4.40 -11.88
C LEU A 20 -6.96 4.15 -11.36
N THR A 21 -6.82 4.08 -10.04
CA THR A 21 -5.51 3.94 -9.40
C THR A 21 -4.76 2.68 -9.84
N GLN A 22 -5.48 1.59 -10.10
CA GLN A 22 -4.84 0.36 -10.55
C GLN A 22 -4.24 0.51 -11.96
N ALA A 23 -4.91 1.23 -12.85
CA ALA A 23 -4.44 1.45 -14.21
C ALA A 23 -3.38 2.54 -14.30
N ALA A 24 -3.22 3.35 -13.28
CA ALA A 24 -2.26 4.45 -13.29
C ALA A 24 -0.83 3.92 -13.17
N TRP A 25 0.09 4.55 -13.89
CA TRP A 25 1.51 4.28 -13.71
C TRP A 25 2.00 4.81 -12.37
N LYS A 26 1.56 6.01 -12.03
CA LYS A 26 2.00 6.68 -10.80
C LYS A 26 0.83 7.29 -10.05
N ILE A 27 0.83 7.10 -8.72
CA ILE A 27 -0.15 7.71 -7.82
C ILE A 27 0.58 8.45 -6.70
N ASP A 28 -0.15 9.38 -6.07
CA ASP A 28 0.39 10.23 -5.00
C ASP A 28 0.38 9.46 -3.69
N ASN A 29 1.57 9.26 -3.11
CA ASN A 29 1.74 8.61 -1.81
C ASN A 29 2.20 9.59 -0.72
N ASP A 30 1.87 10.86 -0.86
CA ASP A 30 2.18 11.87 0.16
C ASP A 30 1.23 11.68 1.35
N MET A 31 1.76 11.14 2.42
CA MET A 31 0.98 10.81 3.62
C MET A 31 0.70 12.03 4.51
N THR A 32 1.28 13.18 4.18
CA THR A 32 0.94 14.42 4.87
C THR A 32 -0.37 15.02 4.40
N LYS A 33 -0.88 14.57 3.26
CA LYS A 33 -2.18 14.97 2.74
C LYS A 33 -3.27 14.12 3.38
N HIS A 34 -4.20 14.75 4.06
CA HIS A 34 -5.31 14.08 4.74
C HIS A 34 -6.61 14.36 3.99
N TYR A 35 -7.17 13.33 3.37
CA TYR A 35 -8.44 13.41 2.67
C TYR A 35 -9.56 12.85 3.56
N SER A 36 -10.74 13.50 3.49
CA SER A 36 -11.86 13.15 4.37
C SER A 36 -12.40 11.73 4.13
N ASN A 37 -12.12 11.16 2.98
CA ASN A 37 -12.60 9.82 2.60
C ASN A 37 -11.48 8.78 2.50
N GLU A 38 -10.41 8.97 3.26
CA GLU A 38 -9.28 8.04 3.27
C GLU A 38 -8.98 7.55 4.67
N ILE A 39 -8.39 6.36 4.73
CA ILE A 39 -7.83 5.80 5.96
C ILE A 39 -6.34 5.65 5.72
N ILE A 40 -5.53 6.17 6.64
CA ILE A 40 -4.06 6.00 6.58
C ILE A 40 -3.68 4.96 7.62
N CYS A 41 -2.88 3.98 7.21
CA CYS A 41 -2.41 2.91 8.07
C CYS A 41 -0.90 2.94 8.18
N ASP A 42 -0.40 2.71 9.39
CA ASP A 42 1.02 2.40 9.59
C ASP A 42 1.22 0.94 9.20
N VAL A 43 2.01 0.69 8.17
CA VAL A 43 2.20 -0.65 7.64
C VAL A 43 3.20 -1.42 8.48
N ILE A 44 2.85 -2.66 8.79
CA ILE A 44 3.72 -3.60 9.51
C ILE A 44 4.44 -4.48 8.49
N SER A 45 3.71 -5.04 7.54
CA SER A 45 4.28 -5.92 6.53
C SER A 45 3.51 -5.88 5.23
N LEU A 46 4.22 -6.22 4.16
CA LEU A 46 3.65 -6.43 2.83
C LEU A 46 3.71 -7.91 2.54
N ASN A 47 2.62 -8.46 2.00
CA ASN A 47 2.64 -9.76 1.34
C ASN A 47 2.51 -9.50 -0.15
N ILE A 48 3.61 -9.73 -0.87
CA ILE A 48 3.68 -9.43 -2.30
C ILE A 48 3.19 -10.67 -3.05
N ASP A 49 2.40 -10.46 -4.11
CA ASP A 49 1.91 -11.56 -4.93
C ASP A 49 3.08 -12.42 -5.42
N SER A 50 2.89 -13.74 -5.42
CA SER A 50 3.98 -14.66 -5.73
C SER A 50 4.59 -14.40 -7.12
N ALA A 51 3.77 -14.08 -8.11
CA ALA A 51 4.27 -13.75 -9.45
C ALA A 51 5.19 -12.52 -9.43
N SER A 52 4.80 -11.48 -8.71
CA SER A 52 5.61 -10.27 -8.54
C SER A 52 6.90 -10.57 -7.79
N PHE A 53 6.79 -11.30 -6.68
CA PHE A 53 7.96 -11.58 -5.85
C PHE A 53 8.95 -12.45 -6.59
N THR A 54 8.47 -13.48 -7.29
CA THR A 54 9.34 -14.35 -8.09
C THR A 54 10.08 -13.58 -9.17
N GLN A 55 9.38 -12.68 -9.86
CA GLN A 55 10.01 -11.85 -10.89
C GLN A 55 11.11 -10.97 -10.29
N ILE A 56 10.83 -10.33 -9.15
CA ILE A 56 11.82 -9.48 -8.48
C ILE A 56 13.01 -10.31 -8.00
N GLU A 57 12.74 -11.46 -7.39
CA GLU A 57 13.78 -12.36 -6.88
C GLU A 57 14.69 -12.84 -8.01
N GLU A 58 14.12 -13.25 -9.13
CA GLU A 58 14.90 -13.69 -10.30
C GLU A 58 15.72 -12.54 -10.89
N ALA A 59 15.12 -11.36 -11.00
CA ALA A 59 15.85 -10.20 -11.52
C ALA A 59 17.03 -9.81 -10.63
N CYS A 60 16.97 -10.13 -9.35
CA CYS A 60 18.00 -9.79 -8.36
C CYS A 60 18.97 -10.96 -8.06
N GLY A 61 18.78 -12.09 -8.73
CA GLY A 61 19.61 -13.27 -8.48
C GLY A 61 19.46 -13.83 -7.06
N GLY A 62 18.32 -13.60 -6.43
CA GLY A 62 18.03 -14.05 -5.05
C GLY A 62 18.68 -13.21 -3.96
N ASP A 63 19.36 -12.14 -4.28
CA ASP A 63 20.06 -11.27 -3.34
C ASP A 63 19.04 -10.40 -2.59
N GLU A 64 18.91 -10.58 -1.28
CA GLU A 64 17.91 -9.87 -0.46
C GLU A 64 18.11 -8.35 -0.48
N GLN A 65 19.35 -7.88 -0.47
CA GLN A 65 19.60 -6.45 -0.52
C GLN A 65 19.10 -5.84 -1.83
N LYS A 66 19.35 -6.53 -2.94
CA LYS A 66 18.89 -6.06 -4.26
C LYS A 66 17.38 -6.15 -4.39
N ILE A 67 16.76 -7.17 -3.80
CA ILE A 67 15.30 -7.30 -3.75
C ILE A 67 14.71 -6.09 -3.03
N GLY A 68 15.25 -5.76 -1.86
CA GLY A 68 14.82 -4.59 -1.10
C GLY A 68 14.97 -3.29 -1.88
N GLU A 69 16.10 -3.10 -2.53
CA GLU A 69 16.34 -1.91 -3.34
C GLU A 69 15.37 -1.80 -4.51
N MET A 70 15.06 -2.93 -5.15
CA MET A 70 14.09 -2.93 -6.24
C MET A 70 12.69 -2.58 -5.77
N ILE A 71 12.25 -3.13 -4.64
CA ILE A 71 10.95 -2.79 -4.07
C ILE A 71 10.89 -1.30 -3.69
N MET A 72 11.92 -0.79 -3.03
CA MET A 72 12.00 0.64 -2.68
C MET A 72 11.94 1.51 -3.94
N GLY A 73 12.61 1.10 -5.01
CA GLY A 73 12.61 1.83 -6.28
C GLY A 73 11.24 1.86 -6.94
N ILE A 74 10.53 0.73 -6.96
CA ILE A 74 9.19 0.65 -7.54
C ILE A 74 8.25 1.60 -6.78
N VAL A 75 8.27 1.55 -5.46
CA VAL A 75 7.38 2.37 -4.64
C VAL A 75 7.73 3.85 -4.74
N ALA A 76 9.02 4.18 -4.77
CA ALA A 76 9.45 5.58 -4.91
C ALA A 76 9.03 6.16 -6.26
N GLU A 77 9.12 5.37 -7.33
CA GLU A 77 8.77 5.84 -8.68
C GLU A 77 7.26 5.90 -8.90
N ARG A 78 6.53 4.88 -8.43
CA ARG A 78 5.13 4.73 -8.78
C ARG A 78 4.16 5.17 -7.68
N GLY A 79 4.64 5.33 -6.45
CA GLY A 79 3.79 5.64 -5.31
C GLY A 79 2.97 4.45 -4.82
N LYS A 80 3.26 3.25 -5.32
CA LYS A 80 2.55 2.01 -5.00
C LYS A 80 3.41 0.81 -5.33
N GLN A 81 3.10 -0.33 -4.71
CA GLN A 81 3.77 -1.59 -5.05
C GLN A 81 2.96 -2.30 -6.14
N GLN A 82 3.29 -2.00 -7.37
CA GLN A 82 2.78 -2.72 -8.54
C GLN A 82 3.97 -3.04 -9.43
N ASN A 83 4.23 -4.31 -9.62
CA ASN A 83 5.37 -4.75 -10.42
C ASN A 83 5.17 -4.33 -11.88
N PRO A 84 6.10 -3.56 -12.46
CA PRO A 84 5.96 -3.09 -13.85
C PRO A 84 5.97 -4.22 -14.88
N VAL A 85 6.47 -5.41 -14.54
CA VAL A 85 6.52 -6.55 -15.45
C VAL A 85 5.25 -7.38 -15.36
N THR A 86 4.81 -7.74 -14.14
CA THR A 86 3.64 -8.60 -13.94
C THR A 86 2.33 -7.84 -13.78
N GLY A 87 2.40 -6.58 -13.39
CA GLY A 87 1.21 -5.77 -13.11
C GLY A 87 0.54 -6.10 -11.78
N SER A 88 1.06 -7.07 -11.03
CA SER A 88 0.46 -7.48 -9.77
C SER A 88 1.07 -6.75 -8.58
N GLY A 89 0.40 -6.79 -7.43
CA GLY A 89 0.82 -6.10 -6.22
C GLY A 89 0.89 -7.04 -5.02
N GLY A 90 -0.20 -7.14 -4.28
CA GLY A 90 -0.25 -7.92 -3.06
C GLY A 90 -1.18 -7.27 -2.05
N MET A 91 -0.88 -7.45 -0.77
CA MET A 91 -1.67 -6.87 0.32
C MET A 91 -0.75 -6.40 1.44
N PHE A 92 -1.31 -5.64 2.40
CA PHE A 92 -0.55 -5.23 3.57
C PHE A 92 -1.30 -5.56 4.85
N ILE A 93 -0.53 -5.67 5.94
CA ILE A 93 -1.03 -5.71 7.30
C ILE A 93 -0.52 -4.46 8.00
N GLY A 94 -1.39 -3.77 8.71
CA GLY A 94 -1.02 -2.53 9.37
C GLY A 94 -1.99 -2.15 10.47
N LYS A 95 -1.73 -1.00 11.09
CA LYS A 95 -2.58 -0.41 12.11
C LYS A 95 -3.14 0.91 11.61
N VAL A 96 -4.41 1.15 11.89
CA VAL A 96 -5.07 2.39 11.49
C VAL A 96 -4.45 3.56 12.26
N ALA A 97 -3.98 4.57 11.53
CA ALA A 97 -3.38 5.78 12.10
C ALA A 97 -4.27 7.01 11.93
N TYR A 98 -5.10 7.04 10.88
CA TYR A 98 -5.97 8.19 10.58
C TYR A 98 -7.23 7.71 9.88
N ILE A 99 -8.37 8.26 10.27
CA ILE A 99 -9.65 7.99 9.62
C ILE A 99 -10.25 9.33 9.21
N GLY A 100 -10.55 9.48 7.92
CA GLY A 100 -11.15 10.70 7.40
C GLY A 100 -12.55 10.94 7.95
N GLU A 101 -12.96 12.19 7.99
CA GLU A 101 -14.25 12.62 8.59
C GLU A 101 -15.43 11.89 7.95
N ASP A 102 -15.39 11.65 6.63
CA ASP A 102 -16.49 11.00 5.92
C ASP A 102 -16.60 9.51 6.26
N LEU A 103 -15.61 8.93 6.92
CA LEU A 103 -15.56 7.50 7.24
C LEU A 103 -15.67 7.22 8.74
N LYS A 104 -16.01 8.22 9.53
CA LYS A 104 -16.12 8.09 10.99
C LYS A 104 -17.14 7.07 11.46
N ASP A 105 -18.20 6.85 10.67
CA ASP A 105 -19.28 5.95 11.06
C ASP A 105 -18.95 4.48 10.79
N ARG A 106 -17.78 4.20 10.24
CA ARG A 106 -17.36 2.82 10.03
C ARG A 106 -16.93 2.20 11.34
N ASP A 107 -17.13 0.88 11.45
CA ASP A 107 -16.72 0.12 12.63
C ASP A 107 -15.21 -0.08 12.62
N LEU A 108 -14.49 1.01 12.83
CA LEU A 108 -13.05 1.04 12.74
C LEU A 108 -12.52 2.17 13.62
N LYS A 109 -11.41 1.92 14.31
CA LYS A 109 -10.79 2.91 15.21
C LYS A 109 -9.31 3.02 14.94
N VAL A 110 -8.75 4.19 15.20
CA VAL A 110 -7.31 4.39 15.22
C VAL A 110 -6.69 3.38 16.20
N GLY A 111 -5.66 2.70 15.76
CA GLY A 111 -4.99 1.64 16.52
C GLY A 111 -5.45 0.22 16.17
N ASP A 112 -6.57 0.08 15.46
CA ASP A 112 -7.03 -1.23 15.01
C ASP A 112 -6.06 -1.84 14.03
N LYS A 113 -5.81 -3.14 14.16
CA LYS A 113 -4.97 -3.89 13.25
C LYS A 113 -5.83 -4.46 12.13
N ILE A 114 -5.43 -4.24 10.90
CA ILE A 114 -6.19 -4.68 9.73
C ILE A 114 -5.29 -5.31 8.68
N ALA A 115 -5.90 -6.11 7.82
CA ALA A 115 -5.29 -6.59 6.59
C ALA A 115 -6.06 -5.97 5.43
N SER A 116 -5.35 -5.43 4.44
CA SER A 116 -6.02 -4.90 3.26
C SER A 116 -6.52 -6.07 2.41
N LEU A 117 -7.73 -5.94 1.87
CA LEU A 117 -8.28 -6.90 0.93
C LEU A 117 -8.30 -6.32 -0.50
N VAL A 118 -7.77 -5.12 -0.66
CA VAL A 118 -7.54 -4.52 -1.97
C VAL A 118 -6.07 -4.68 -2.34
N SER A 119 -5.80 -4.75 -3.64
CA SER A 119 -4.44 -4.94 -4.11
C SER A 119 -3.55 -3.75 -3.84
N LEU A 120 -2.28 -4.02 -3.51
CA LEU A 120 -1.27 -2.97 -3.43
C LEU A 120 -1.09 -2.23 -4.77
N SER A 121 -1.50 -2.85 -5.88
CA SER A 121 -1.41 -2.23 -7.20
C SER A 121 -2.28 -0.99 -7.36
N LEU A 122 -3.22 -0.76 -6.44
CA LEU A 122 -4.07 0.44 -6.45
C LEU A 122 -3.94 1.27 -5.16
N THR A 123 -3.00 0.90 -4.28
CA THR A 123 -2.91 1.46 -2.93
C THR A 123 -1.71 2.40 -2.82
N PRO A 124 -1.91 3.69 -2.49
CA PRO A 124 -0.77 4.56 -2.20
C PRO A 124 0.05 3.98 -1.07
N LEU A 125 1.35 3.84 -1.29
CA LEU A 125 2.27 3.23 -0.34
C LEU A 125 3.55 4.03 -0.29
N LYS A 126 4.01 4.30 0.92
CA LYS A 126 5.31 4.93 1.16
C LYS A 126 6.11 4.01 2.08
N ILE A 127 7.30 3.65 1.66
CA ILE A 127 8.21 2.83 2.46
C ILE A 127 9.37 3.72 2.94
N GLU A 128 9.54 3.82 4.24
CA GLU A 128 10.68 4.54 4.81
C GLU A 128 11.87 3.62 4.93
N LYS A 129 11.63 2.35 5.33
CA LYS A 129 12.70 1.39 5.57
C LYS A 129 12.16 -0.03 5.44
N ILE A 130 12.98 -0.90 4.86
CA ILE A 130 12.72 -2.34 4.85
C ILE A 130 13.46 -2.95 6.04
N LEU A 131 12.74 -3.69 6.86
CA LEU A 131 13.28 -4.32 8.07
C LEU A 131 13.76 -5.74 7.83
N ALA A 132 13.01 -6.51 7.05
CA ALA A 132 13.33 -7.91 6.77
C ALA A 132 12.61 -8.38 5.52
N ILE A 133 13.23 -9.32 4.81
CA ILE A 133 12.64 -9.97 3.63
C ILE A 133 12.56 -11.46 3.91
N HIS A 134 11.35 -12.01 3.82
CA HIS A 134 11.06 -13.42 4.05
C HIS A 134 10.73 -14.07 2.72
N LYS A 135 11.74 -14.54 2.01
CA LYS A 135 11.60 -15.07 0.64
C LYS A 135 10.70 -16.30 0.56
N ASP A 136 10.64 -17.09 1.62
CA ASP A 136 9.86 -18.31 1.66
C ASP A 136 8.34 -18.06 1.70
N ILE A 137 7.92 -16.89 2.12
CA ILE A 137 6.49 -16.54 2.24
C ILE A 137 6.15 -15.23 1.53
N ASP A 138 7.03 -14.71 0.68
CA ASP A 138 6.83 -13.49 -0.10
C ASP A 138 6.46 -12.27 0.75
N ARG A 139 7.00 -12.22 1.97
CA ARG A 139 6.67 -11.19 2.95
C ARG A 139 7.83 -10.22 3.15
N VAL A 140 7.50 -8.94 3.27
CA VAL A 140 8.49 -7.89 3.53
C VAL A 140 8.01 -7.07 4.72
N ASP A 141 8.81 -7.06 5.79
CA ASP A 141 8.52 -6.23 6.96
C ASP A 141 9.10 -4.85 6.73
N ILE A 142 8.30 -3.81 6.97
CA ILE A 142 8.69 -2.44 6.67
C ILE A 142 8.30 -1.46 7.77
N ILE A 143 8.89 -0.27 7.68
CA ILE A 143 8.35 0.93 8.30
C ILE A 143 7.82 1.78 7.15
N GLY A 144 6.52 2.06 7.17
CA GLY A 144 5.89 2.83 6.11
C GLY A 144 4.43 3.06 6.38
N GLN A 145 3.75 3.65 5.40
CA GLN A 145 2.34 3.96 5.51
C GLN A 145 1.63 3.67 4.19
N ALA A 146 0.34 3.39 4.28
CA ALA A 146 -0.50 3.12 3.12
C ALA A 146 -1.86 3.79 3.30
N VAL A 147 -2.54 4.02 2.18
CA VAL A 147 -3.86 4.66 2.16
C VAL A 147 -4.90 3.68 1.66
N LEU A 148 -6.00 3.54 2.41
CA LEU A 148 -7.20 2.87 1.94
C LEU A 148 -8.24 3.92 1.57
N PHE A 149 -8.83 3.77 0.38
CA PHE A 149 -9.88 4.66 -0.08
C PHE A 149 -11.24 4.25 0.46
N GLU A 150 -12.22 5.10 0.28
CA GLU A 150 -13.60 4.84 0.71
C GLU A 150 -14.12 3.52 0.17
N SER A 151 -13.79 3.17 -1.07
CA SER A 151 -14.17 1.90 -1.70
C SER A 151 -13.31 0.72 -1.24
N GLY A 152 -12.26 0.98 -0.45
CA GLY A 152 -11.33 -0.07 -0.02
C GLY A 152 -11.98 -1.07 0.91
N ILE A 153 -11.54 -2.33 0.80
CA ILE A 153 -12.02 -3.42 1.63
C ILE A 153 -10.87 -3.87 2.54
N PHE A 154 -11.19 -4.13 3.79
CA PHE A 154 -10.20 -4.63 4.75
C PHE A 154 -10.85 -5.63 5.69
N ALA A 155 -10.02 -6.43 6.35
CA ALA A 155 -10.44 -7.34 7.41
C ALA A 155 -9.76 -6.93 8.71
N SER A 156 -10.52 -6.85 9.79
CA SER A 156 -9.97 -6.60 11.11
C SER A 156 -9.24 -7.86 11.61
N ILE A 157 -8.08 -7.66 12.22
CA ILE A 157 -7.32 -8.75 12.81
C ILE A 157 -7.55 -8.72 14.32
N ALA A 158 -8.19 -9.76 14.83
CA ALA A 158 -8.55 -9.82 16.24
C ALA A 158 -7.35 -10.05 17.14
N GLY A 159 -7.44 -9.51 18.34
CA GLY A 159 -6.68 -9.97 19.47
C GLY A 159 -5.26 -9.51 19.64
N ASN A 160 -4.68 -8.77 18.72
CA ASN A 160 -3.32 -8.32 18.93
C ASN A 160 -3.16 -6.84 18.70
N SER A 161 -2.88 -6.25 19.72
CA SER A 161 -2.47 -4.86 19.68
C SER A 161 -1.02 -4.72 19.28
#